data_d74beedfa27f00eceaa4275e36323980
#
_entry.id   d74beedfa27f00eceaa4275e36323980
#
_cell.length_a   1.000
_cell.length_b   1.000
_cell.length_c   1.000
_cell.angle_alpha   90.00
_cell.angle_beta   90.00
_cell.angle_gamma   90.00
#
_symmetry.space_group_name_H-M   'P 1'
#
loop_
_entity.id
_entity.type
_entity.pdbx_description
1 polymer ?
#
loop_
_entity_poly.entity_id
_entity_poly.type
_entity_poly.pdbx_seq_one_letter_code
_entity_poly.pdbx_strand_id
1 'polypeptide(L)'
;MEKDDFLVRVRNVSFSPQEQGGQNFPDCDIRFGRCTVLYGPNGSGKTWFSRILAGEIEPEVGIRTEAPELKGRVEIVSFETGLRLIEAEKHRDESDLNGGAADLGRPVKEYLGTDNRLPPRFMKLILRFRIDTLLNRGLRALSSGELRKVLILHALIDEPLLLILDDPFDGLDVDARQELTDFLEHLLEQCSLVIVSGRRREAPKYTDQFLELSASSGADTSSSPDFRRNENRRLWDKIRSRSGIAGNENKNGTPLLEMKKVRVSYREEVILRDINWRVLSGEAWKISGPNGAGKTTLMELVNGDNPKAYGQDIYLFGRRKGSGESVWEIKKRIGHVSPALHMRQLMGIPLMDVVLSGFFDTLGLYDKVKDIQIDEAREWSRLFGLEAYLNTTMRQVSFGIQRVALIVRALIKRPELLLLDEPCHGLDDHNTGMVLDAAQLIAEHGIATLLYVSHDPDHQVPAITHHLVLKTHGEGGYTAEIREL
;
A
#
# COMPACT_ATOMS: atom_id res chain seq x y z
N MET A 1 -36.82 -6.35 8.26
CA MET A 1 -36.88 -6.19 6.78
C MET A 1 -36.73 -7.54 6.15
N GLU A 2 -37.44 -7.79 5.09
CA GLU A 2 -37.26 -9.01 4.31
C GLU A 2 -36.07 -8.83 3.35
N LYS A 3 -35.48 -9.96 2.93
CA LYS A 3 -34.40 -9.93 1.93
C LYS A 3 -34.92 -9.31 0.64
N ASP A 4 -34.12 -8.44 0.00
CA ASP A 4 -34.47 -7.67 -1.18
C ASP A 4 -35.36 -6.42 -0.98
N ASP A 5 -35.76 -6.11 0.24
CA ASP A 5 -36.37 -4.80 0.52
C ASP A 5 -35.39 -3.67 0.17
N PHE A 6 -35.89 -2.60 -0.38
CA PHE A 6 -35.06 -1.46 -0.74
C PHE A 6 -34.63 -0.68 0.51
N LEU A 7 -33.35 -0.32 0.59
CA LEU A 7 -32.77 0.52 1.65
C LEU A 7 -32.48 1.95 1.17
N VAL A 8 -31.73 2.06 0.07
CA VAL A 8 -31.36 3.34 -0.53
C VAL A 8 -31.57 3.28 -2.03
N ARG A 9 -32.18 4.34 -2.57
CA ARG A 9 -32.34 4.55 -4.00
C ARG A 9 -31.71 5.88 -4.41
N VAL A 10 -30.88 5.84 -5.43
CA VAL A 10 -30.21 7.01 -5.99
C VAL A 10 -30.57 7.15 -7.46
N ARG A 11 -30.97 8.36 -7.88
CA ARG A 11 -31.36 8.65 -9.26
C ARG A 11 -30.82 9.99 -9.74
N ASN A 12 -30.22 9.99 -10.92
CA ASN A 12 -29.71 11.18 -11.62
C ASN A 12 -28.80 12.05 -10.75
N VAL A 13 -28.00 11.45 -9.87
CA VAL A 13 -27.12 12.18 -8.97
C VAL A 13 -25.88 12.63 -9.71
N SER A 14 -25.56 13.91 -9.61
CA SER A 14 -24.30 14.47 -10.09
C SER A 14 -23.70 15.40 -9.04
N PHE A 15 -22.37 15.55 -9.13
CA PHE A 15 -21.57 16.42 -8.31
C PHE A 15 -20.64 17.25 -9.19
N SER A 16 -20.59 18.57 -8.95
CA SER A 16 -19.69 19.47 -9.63
C SER A 16 -18.82 20.20 -8.60
N PRO A 17 -17.62 19.70 -8.28
CA PRO A 17 -16.68 20.50 -7.52
C PRO A 17 -16.36 21.77 -8.32
N GLN A 18 -16.30 22.92 -7.66
CA GLN A 18 -16.22 24.27 -8.26
C GLN A 18 -15.06 24.48 -9.26
N GLU A 19 -14.18 23.51 -9.45
CA GLU A 19 -12.99 23.60 -10.33
C GLU A 19 -12.80 22.40 -11.29
N GLN A 20 -13.68 21.38 -11.26
CA GLN A 20 -13.54 20.20 -12.13
C GLN A 20 -14.91 19.82 -12.67
N GLY A 21 -15.00 19.51 -13.98
CA GLY A 21 -16.24 19.20 -14.68
C GLY A 21 -17.15 18.23 -13.93
N GLY A 22 -18.46 18.40 -14.02
CA GLY A 22 -19.46 17.65 -13.28
C GLY A 22 -19.33 16.14 -13.48
N GLN A 23 -19.40 15.38 -12.38
CA GLN A 23 -19.36 13.93 -12.38
C GLN A 23 -20.76 13.37 -12.17
N ASN A 24 -21.18 12.48 -13.06
CA ASN A 24 -22.45 11.76 -12.92
C ASN A 24 -22.22 10.42 -12.22
N PHE A 25 -23.07 10.12 -11.24
CA PHE A 25 -23.06 8.84 -10.55
C PHE A 25 -24.12 7.90 -11.13
N PRO A 26 -23.87 6.56 -11.09
CA PRO A 26 -24.83 5.60 -11.60
C PRO A 26 -26.11 5.58 -10.75
N ASP A 27 -27.26 5.41 -11.41
CA ASP A 27 -28.49 5.09 -10.73
C ASP A 27 -28.37 3.72 -10.06
N CYS A 28 -28.78 3.62 -8.80
CA CYS A 28 -28.70 2.34 -8.08
C CYS A 28 -29.80 2.18 -7.03
N ASP A 29 -30.07 0.93 -6.71
CA ASP A 29 -30.90 0.49 -5.58
C ASP A 29 -30.05 -0.40 -4.67
N ILE A 30 -29.81 0.04 -3.43
CA ILE A 30 -29.21 -0.80 -2.40
C ILE A 30 -30.32 -1.55 -1.68
N ARG A 31 -30.21 -2.88 -1.63
CA ARG A 31 -31.25 -3.78 -1.09
C ARG A 31 -30.78 -4.51 0.14
N PHE A 32 -31.69 -4.80 1.07
CA PHE A 32 -31.37 -5.50 2.32
C PHE A 32 -30.83 -6.92 2.04
N GLY A 33 -29.79 -7.31 2.78
CA GLY A 33 -29.13 -8.62 2.68
C GLY A 33 -28.38 -8.85 1.38
N ARG A 34 -28.01 -7.78 0.65
CA ARG A 34 -27.25 -7.84 -0.61
C ARG A 34 -25.89 -7.13 -0.48
N CYS A 35 -24.96 -7.59 -1.31
CA CYS A 35 -23.63 -7.00 -1.46
C CYS A 35 -23.55 -6.22 -2.76
N THR A 36 -23.25 -4.93 -2.66
CA THR A 36 -22.97 -4.04 -3.80
C THR A 36 -21.50 -3.66 -3.79
N VAL A 37 -20.80 -3.76 -4.91
CA VAL A 37 -19.43 -3.30 -5.06
C VAL A 37 -19.41 -2.02 -5.89
N LEU A 38 -18.94 -0.95 -5.28
CA LEU A 38 -18.67 0.34 -5.90
C LEU A 38 -17.19 0.40 -6.28
N TYR A 39 -16.87 0.41 -7.56
CA TYR A 39 -15.49 0.42 -8.00
C TYR A 39 -15.21 1.49 -9.06
N GLY A 40 -13.95 1.87 -9.20
CA GLY A 40 -13.50 2.86 -10.17
C GLY A 40 -12.09 3.37 -9.82
N PRO A 41 -11.46 4.12 -10.73
CA PRO A 41 -10.12 4.64 -10.53
C PRO A 41 -10.05 5.61 -9.35
N ASN A 42 -8.83 5.88 -8.87
CA ASN A 42 -8.62 6.89 -7.85
C ASN A 42 -9.06 8.27 -8.37
N GLY A 43 -9.76 9.03 -7.54
CA GLY A 43 -10.34 10.31 -7.96
C GLY A 43 -11.69 10.22 -8.68
N SER A 44 -12.27 9.01 -8.88
CA SER A 44 -13.59 8.84 -9.49
C SER A 44 -14.78 9.16 -8.57
N GLY A 45 -14.55 9.78 -7.41
CA GLY A 45 -15.62 10.18 -6.50
C GLY A 45 -16.22 9.06 -5.66
N LYS A 46 -15.57 7.88 -5.55
CA LYS A 46 -16.06 6.74 -4.75
C LYS A 46 -16.42 7.13 -3.32
N THR A 47 -15.51 7.80 -2.62
CA THR A 47 -15.72 8.25 -1.24
C THR A 47 -16.87 9.26 -1.14
N TRP A 48 -17.03 10.12 -2.14
CA TRP A 48 -18.17 11.04 -2.22
C TRP A 48 -19.48 10.29 -2.38
N PHE A 49 -19.54 9.37 -3.33
CA PHE A 49 -20.77 8.59 -3.58
C PHE A 49 -21.12 7.67 -2.41
N SER A 50 -20.12 7.09 -1.72
CA SER A 50 -20.37 6.30 -0.51
C SER A 50 -20.99 7.15 0.61
N ARG A 51 -20.56 8.41 0.79
CA ARG A 51 -21.13 9.35 1.76
C ARG A 51 -22.53 9.82 1.38
N ILE A 52 -22.84 9.94 0.06
CA ILE A 52 -24.21 10.16 -0.42
C ILE A 52 -25.07 8.94 -0.10
N LEU A 53 -24.61 7.72 -0.38
CA LEU A 53 -25.32 6.50 -0.03
C LEU A 53 -25.63 6.40 1.47
N ALA A 54 -24.67 6.83 2.30
CA ALA A 54 -24.84 6.89 3.75
C ALA A 54 -25.81 7.97 4.24
N GLY A 55 -26.10 8.99 3.42
CA GLY A 55 -26.90 10.13 3.83
C GLY A 55 -26.14 11.18 4.64
N GLU A 56 -24.78 11.13 4.62
CA GLU A 56 -23.93 12.15 5.24
C GLU A 56 -23.87 13.43 4.40
N ILE A 57 -24.07 13.29 3.09
CA ILE A 57 -24.03 14.38 2.10
C ILE A 57 -25.28 14.30 1.24
N GLU A 58 -25.98 15.42 1.12
CA GLU A 58 -27.07 15.56 0.17
C GLU A 58 -26.52 15.84 -1.24
N PRO A 59 -27.03 15.17 -2.28
CA PRO A 59 -26.60 15.43 -3.64
C PRO A 59 -27.03 16.82 -4.11
N GLU A 60 -26.15 17.53 -4.84
CA GLU A 60 -26.47 18.84 -5.42
C GLU A 60 -27.52 18.73 -6.52
N VAL A 61 -27.48 17.64 -7.29
CA VAL A 61 -28.44 17.34 -8.36
C VAL A 61 -28.84 15.87 -8.21
N GLY A 62 -30.12 15.58 -8.49
CA GLY A 62 -30.68 14.23 -8.39
C GLY A 62 -31.41 14.00 -7.06
N ILE A 63 -31.73 12.74 -6.80
CA ILE A 63 -32.56 12.36 -5.65
C ILE A 63 -31.93 11.15 -4.97
N ARG A 64 -31.77 11.24 -3.64
CA ARG A 64 -31.53 10.13 -2.74
C ARG A 64 -32.81 9.87 -1.95
N THR A 65 -33.28 8.65 -1.94
CA THR A 65 -34.43 8.19 -1.14
C THR A 65 -33.98 7.04 -0.25
N GLU A 66 -34.39 7.03 1.00
CA GLU A 66 -34.10 5.94 1.94
C GLU A 66 -35.37 5.34 2.53
N ALA A 67 -35.30 4.06 2.91
CA ALA A 67 -36.34 3.42 3.67
C ALA A 67 -36.42 4.02 5.09
N PRO A 68 -37.62 4.18 5.67
CA PRO A 68 -37.77 4.76 7.01
C PRO A 68 -36.96 4.02 8.09
N GLU A 69 -36.79 2.72 7.94
CA GLU A 69 -36.07 1.82 8.87
C GLU A 69 -34.55 2.05 8.85
N LEU A 70 -34.03 2.65 7.77
CA LEU A 70 -32.59 2.90 7.60
C LEU A 70 -32.07 4.08 8.42
N LYS A 71 -32.95 5.01 8.79
CA LYS A 71 -32.57 6.25 9.46
C LYS A 71 -31.72 6.02 10.71
N GLY A 72 -30.48 6.52 10.70
CA GLY A 72 -29.52 6.33 11.79
C GLY A 72 -28.96 4.91 11.91
N ARG A 73 -29.10 4.08 10.86
CA ARG A 73 -28.62 2.69 10.84
C ARG A 73 -27.70 2.41 9.64
N VAL A 74 -26.88 3.39 9.33
CA VAL A 74 -25.81 3.31 8.31
C VAL A 74 -24.48 3.57 8.98
N GLU A 75 -23.51 2.73 8.74
CA GLU A 75 -22.15 2.89 9.24
C GLU A 75 -21.15 2.84 8.08
N ILE A 76 -20.12 3.70 8.16
CA ILE A 76 -18.99 3.72 7.22
C ILE A 76 -17.73 3.32 7.96
N VAL A 77 -17.05 2.30 7.46
CA VAL A 77 -15.72 1.88 7.95
C VAL A 77 -14.71 2.06 6.85
N SER A 78 -13.70 2.91 7.07
CA SER A 78 -12.59 3.12 6.15
C SER A 78 -11.27 2.70 6.78
N PHE A 79 -10.30 2.36 5.93
CA PHE A 79 -8.94 2.12 6.38
C PHE A 79 -8.32 3.35 7.05
N GLU A 80 -8.65 4.53 6.55
CA GLU A 80 -8.19 5.80 7.10
C GLU A 80 -8.65 5.99 8.56
N THR A 81 -9.87 5.54 8.88
CA THR A 81 -10.38 5.51 10.27
C THR A 81 -9.48 4.66 11.17
N GLY A 82 -9.02 3.50 10.67
CA GLY A 82 -8.10 2.63 11.40
C GLY A 82 -6.73 3.28 11.65
N LEU A 83 -6.18 3.95 10.66
CA LEU A 83 -4.91 4.68 10.81
C LEU A 83 -5.03 5.82 11.83
N ARG A 84 -6.11 6.60 11.76
CA ARG A 84 -6.38 7.69 12.72
C ARG A 84 -6.55 7.15 14.15
N LEU A 85 -7.19 5.99 14.31
CA LEU A 85 -7.30 5.33 15.60
C LEU A 85 -5.92 4.97 16.17
N ILE A 86 -5.06 4.33 15.36
CA ILE A 86 -3.71 3.97 15.81
C ILE A 86 -2.85 5.21 16.09
N GLU A 87 -2.98 6.28 15.33
CA GLU A 87 -2.31 7.55 15.61
C GLU A 87 -2.81 8.18 16.93
N ALA A 88 -4.11 8.17 17.17
CA ALA A 88 -4.68 8.64 18.44
C ALA A 88 -4.17 7.82 19.64
N GLU A 89 -4.04 6.49 19.49
CA GLU A 89 -3.45 5.63 20.51
C GLU A 89 -1.94 5.92 20.74
N LYS A 90 -1.20 6.29 19.67
CA LYS A 90 0.21 6.74 19.81
C LYS A 90 0.34 8.06 20.57
N HIS A 91 -0.58 8.99 20.35
CA HIS A 91 -0.60 10.27 21.10
C HIS A 91 -0.97 10.11 22.57
N ARG A 92 -1.58 8.99 22.96
CA ARG A 92 -1.89 8.62 24.34
C ARG A 92 -0.80 7.77 24.98
N ASP A 93 0.36 7.62 24.32
CA ASP A 93 1.47 6.77 24.77
C ASP A 93 1.97 7.23 26.17
N GLU A 94 1.76 6.37 27.17
CA GLU A 94 2.17 6.57 28.56
C GLU A 94 3.41 5.73 28.91
N SER A 95 4.18 5.29 27.91
CA SER A 95 5.35 4.43 28.11
C SER A 95 6.38 5.01 29.09
N ASP A 96 6.53 6.33 29.11
CA ASP A 96 7.41 7.04 30.03
C ASP A 96 6.92 6.95 31.50
N LEU A 97 5.62 6.81 31.73
CA LEU A 97 5.00 6.64 33.04
C LEU A 97 5.04 5.19 33.51
N ASN A 98 5.15 4.23 32.60
CA ASN A 98 5.10 2.79 32.86
C ASN A 98 6.49 2.13 32.93
N GLY A 99 7.54 2.86 33.29
CA GLY A 99 8.88 2.29 33.49
C GLY A 99 9.53 1.74 32.22
N GLY A 100 9.17 2.28 31.03
CA GLY A 100 9.75 1.90 29.75
C GLY A 100 9.14 0.63 29.11
N ALA A 101 8.04 0.09 29.66
CA ALA A 101 7.26 -0.94 28.98
C ALA A 101 6.55 -0.31 27.78
N ALA A 102 6.63 -0.94 26.58
CA ALA A 102 5.96 -0.42 25.41
C ALA A 102 4.45 -0.37 25.64
N ASP A 103 3.88 0.79 25.47
CA ASP A 103 2.43 0.96 25.43
C ASP A 103 1.89 0.36 24.13
N LEU A 104 1.02 -0.63 24.25
CA LEU A 104 0.38 -1.31 23.13
C LEU A 104 -0.99 -0.70 22.78
N GLY A 105 -1.34 0.44 23.38
CA GLY A 105 -2.64 1.08 23.26
C GLY A 105 -3.74 0.38 24.07
N ARG A 106 -4.95 0.92 24.04
CA ARG A 106 -6.11 0.35 24.75
C ARG A 106 -6.37 -1.10 24.34
N PRO A 107 -6.78 -1.99 25.25
CA PRO A 107 -7.25 -3.32 24.89
C PRO A 107 -8.47 -3.27 23.96
N VAL A 108 -8.55 -4.22 23.02
CA VAL A 108 -9.69 -4.35 22.08
C VAL A 108 -11.03 -4.39 22.81
N LYS A 109 -11.13 -5.12 23.93
CA LYS A 109 -12.36 -5.19 24.73
C LYS A 109 -12.84 -3.81 25.21
N GLU A 110 -11.94 -2.94 25.62
CA GLU A 110 -12.26 -1.58 26.04
C GLU A 110 -12.75 -0.74 24.86
N TYR A 111 -12.08 -0.85 23.71
CA TYR A 111 -12.49 -0.18 22.47
C TYR A 111 -13.89 -0.62 22.01
N LEU A 112 -14.19 -1.93 22.09
CA LEU A 112 -15.51 -2.48 21.78
C LEU A 112 -16.56 -2.22 22.85
N GLY A 113 -16.19 -1.69 24.03
CA GLY A 113 -17.11 -1.47 25.14
C GLY A 113 -17.61 -2.76 25.80
N THR A 114 -16.84 -3.85 25.71
CA THR A 114 -17.27 -5.20 26.15
C THR A 114 -17.35 -5.39 27.64
N ASP A 115 -16.90 -4.44 28.45
CA ASP A 115 -17.05 -4.52 29.92
C ASP A 115 -18.52 -4.58 30.35
N ASN A 116 -19.47 -4.28 29.44
CA ASN A 116 -20.90 -4.31 29.75
C ASN A 116 -21.85 -4.58 28.56
N ARG A 117 -21.76 -5.58 27.75
CA ARG A 117 -22.89 -6.02 26.89
C ARG A 117 -22.68 -5.93 25.36
N LEU A 118 -21.80 -6.72 24.82
CA LEU A 118 -22.02 -7.11 23.41
C LEU A 118 -23.28 -7.99 23.31
N PRO A 119 -24.22 -7.69 22.40
CA PRO A 119 -25.39 -8.56 22.18
C PRO A 119 -24.96 -10.01 21.89
N PRO A 120 -25.71 -11.03 22.38
CA PRO A 120 -25.33 -12.44 22.22
C PRO A 120 -25.03 -12.87 20.78
N ARG A 121 -25.62 -12.18 19.78
CA ARG A 121 -25.35 -12.42 18.35
C ARG A 121 -23.89 -12.10 17.95
N PHE A 122 -23.27 -11.08 18.56
CA PHE A 122 -21.87 -10.75 18.27
C PHE A 122 -20.88 -11.74 18.92
N MET A 123 -21.26 -12.36 20.03
CA MET A 123 -20.43 -13.40 20.62
C MET A 123 -20.19 -14.56 19.69
N LYS A 124 -21.18 -14.93 18.87
CA LYS A 124 -21.02 -15.98 17.84
C LYS A 124 -20.01 -15.56 16.77
N LEU A 125 -20.02 -14.28 16.33
CA LEU A 125 -19.07 -13.75 15.36
C LEU A 125 -17.66 -13.65 15.96
N ILE A 126 -17.55 -13.14 17.20
CA ILE A 126 -16.28 -13.03 17.91
C ILE A 126 -15.61 -14.41 18.02
N LEU A 127 -16.31 -15.45 18.44
CA LEU A 127 -15.79 -16.81 18.56
C LEU A 127 -15.46 -17.43 17.20
N ARG A 128 -16.36 -17.28 16.21
CA ARG A 128 -16.17 -17.85 14.87
C ARG A 128 -14.91 -17.30 14.19
N PHE A 129 -14.63 -16.01 14.32
CA PHE A 129 -13.51 -15.33 13.67
C PHE A 129 -12.30 -15.12 14.61
N ARG A 130 -12.27 -15.85 15.74
CA ARG A 130 -11.19 -15.85 16.74
C ARG A 130 -10.82 -14.47 17.28
N ILE A 131 -11.78 -13.54 17.32
CA ILE A 131 -11.54 -12.19 17.84
C ILE A 131 -11.47 -12.22 19.37
N ASP A 132 -12.04 -13.25 20.01
CA ASP A 132 -11.91 -13.52 21.44
C ASP A 132 -10.45 -13.54 21.89
N THR A 133 -9.55 -14.08 21.07
CA THR A 133 -8.09 -14.10 21.37
C THR A 133 -7.45 -12.71 21.31
N LEU A 134 -8.10 -11.74 20.66
CA LEU A 134 -7.63 -10.37 20.50
C LEU A 134 -8.13 -9.43 21.62
N LEU A 135 -9.16 -9.79 22.35
CA LEU A 135 -9.86 -8.91 23.29
C LEU A 135 -8.94 -8.26 24.34
N ASN A 136 -7.93 -8.97 24.79
CA ASN A 136 -6.95 -8.46 25.77
C ASN A 136 -5.68 -7.87 25.10
N ARG A 137 -5.57 -7.89 23.76
CA ARG A 137 -4.44 -7.29 23.04
C ARG A 137 -4.69 -5.79 22.87
N GLY A 138 -3.62 -5.00 22.95
CA GLY A 138 -3.67 -3.57 22.66
C GLY A 138 -3.89 -3.32 21.15
N LEU A 139 -4.64 -2.28 20.83
CA LEU A 139 -4.95 -1.90 19.44
C LEU A 139 -3.70 -1.73 18.56
N ARG A 140 -2.61 -1.22 19.13
CA ARG A 140 -1.32 -1.01 18.43
C ARG A 140 -0.57 -2.32 18.13
N ALA A 141 -0.97 -3.43 18.76
CA ALA A 141 -0.37 -4.74 18.57
C ALA A 141 -1.14 -5.63 17.57
N LEU A 142 -2.20 -5.11 16.95
CA LEU A 142 -3.00 -5.82 15.96
C LEU A 142 -2.36 -5.76 14.59
N SER A 143 -2.47 -6.85 13.83
CA SER A 143 -2.23 -6.83 12.39
C SER A 143 -3.28 -5.99 11.65
N SER A 144 -2.99 -5.60 10.42
CA SER A 144 -3.94 -4.83 9.60
C SER A 144 -5.30 -5.55 9.42
N GLY A 145 -5.28 -6.87 9.23
CA GLY A 145 -6.50 -7.69 9.13
C GLY A 145 -7.27 -7.79 10.44
N GLU A 146 -6.56 -8.00 11.57
CA GLU A 146 -7.17 -8.03 12.90
C GLU A 146 -7.80 -6.68 13.26
N LEU A 147 -7.11 -5.58 12.99
CA LEU A 147 -7.63 -4.24 13.21
C LEU A 147 -8.91 -3.99 12.40
N ARG A 148 -8.96 -4.39 11.13
CA ARG A 148 -10.17 -4.25 10.31
C ARG A 148 -11.36 -5.04 10.85
N LYS A 149 -11.16 -6.27 11.28
CA LYS A 149 -12.20 -7.07 11.93
C LYS A 149 -12.73 -6.36 13.18
N VAL A 150 -11.84 -5.78 13.99
CA VAL A 150 -12.22 -5.03 15.20
C VAL A 150 -13.00 -3.76 14.86
N LEU A 151 -12.59 -2.99 13.84
CA LEU A 151 -13.31 -1.79 13.39
C LEU A 151 -14.71 -2.14 12.85
N ILE A 152 -14.83 -3.20 12.07
CA ILE A 152 -16.13 -3.67 11.58
C ILE A 152 -17.02 -4.12 12.73
N LEU A 153 -16.48 -4.88 13.69
CA LEU A 153 -17.25 -5.26 14.88
C LEU A 153 -17.72 -4.05 15.69
N HIS A 154 -16.89 -3.03 15.83
CA HIS A 154 -17.28 -1.79 16.49
C HIS A 154 -18.46 -1.12 15.77
N ALA A 155 -18.39 -1.01 14.46
CA ALA A 155 -19.49 -0.46 13.66
C ALA A 155 -20.79 -1.29 13.76
N LEU A 156 -20.68 -2.60 14.00
CA LEU A 156 -21.86 -3.48 14.16
C LEU A 156 -22.54 -3.33 15.52
N ILE A 157 -21.92 -2.67 16.50
CA ILE A 157 -22.53 -2.45 17.84
C ILE A 157 -23.83 -1.67 17.71
N ASP A 158 -23.90 -0.70 16.81
CA ASP A 158 -25.07 0.15 16.56
C ASP A 158 -26.12 -0.51 15.64
N GLU A 159 -25.94 -1.78 15.35
CA GLU A 159 -26.90 -2.60 14.55
C GLU A 159 -27.27 -2.00 13.20
N PRO A 160 -26.30 -1.63 12.35
CA PRO A 160 -26.57 -1.01 11.07
C PRO A 160 -27.37 -1.96 10.17
N LEU A 161 -28.25 -1.39 9.34
CA LEU A 161 -28.89 -2.11 8.22
C LEU A 161 -28.04 -2.02 6.94
N LEU A 162 -27.19 -1.00 6.85
CA LEU A 162 -26.26 -0.80 5.76
C LEU A 162 -24.86 -0.52 6.32
N LEU A 163 -23.90 -1.33 5.93
CA LEU A 163 -22.49 -1.15 6.26
C LEU A 163 -21.72 -0.84 4.97
N ILE A 164 -21.04 0.31 4.95
CA ILE A 164 -20.21 0.75 3.83
C ILE A 164 -18.76 0.56 4.24
N LEU A 165 -18.00 -0.18 3.44
CA LEU A 165 -16.59 -0.53 3.69
C LEU A 165 -15.72 0.10 2.61
N ASP A 166 -14.89 1.06 2.97
CA ASP A 166 -13.98 1.74 2.04
C ASP A 166 -12.61 1.05 2.05
N ASP A 167 -12.24 0.45 0.91
CA ASP A 167 -11.02 -0.33 0.65
C ASP A 167 -10.73 -1.41 1.74
N PRO A 168 -11.70 -2.30 2.05
CA PRO A 168 -11.55 -3.25 3.17
C PRO A 168 -10.44 -4.30 2.95
N PHE A 169 -10.05 -4.56 1.71
CA PHE A 169 -9.08 -5.60 1.35
C PHE A 169 -7.66 -5.07 1.09
N ASP A 170 -7.48 -3.74 1.04
CA ASP A 170 -6.17 -3.15 0.71
C ASP A 170 -5.10 -3.50 1.76
N GLY A 171 -3.91 -3.91 1.29
CA GLY A 171 -2.79 -4.31 2.17
C GLY A 171 -3.00 -5.60 2.97
N LEU A 172 -4.04 -6.41 2.69
CA LEU A 172 -4.20 -7.74 3.27
C LEU A 172 -3.48 -8.79 2.42
N ASP A 173 -2.81 -9.73 3.10
CA ASP A 173 -2.32 -10.94 2.42
C ASP A 173 -3.49 -11.87 2.03
N VAL A 174 -3.20 -12.93 1.28
CA VAL A 174 -4.21 -13.83 0.71
C VAL A 174 -5.07 -14.46 1.80
N ASP A 175 -4.45 -14.91 2.91
CA ASP A 175 -5.15 -15.61 3.99
C ASP A 175 -6.04 -14.64 4.77
N ALA A 176 -5.51 -13.48 5.16
CA ALA A 176 -6.28 -12.44 5.85
C ALA A 176 -7.45 -11.91 4.99
N ARG A 177 -7.24 -11.81 3.67
CA ARG A 177 -8.28 -11.41 2.73
C ARG A 177 -9.39 -12.46 2.65
N GLN A 178 -9.05 -13.75 2.56
CA GLN A 178 -10.04 -14.82 2.53
C GLN A 178 -10.85 -14.85 3.83
N GLU A 179 -10.18 -14.75 4.99
CA GLU A 179 -10.85 -14.69 6.28
C GLU A 179 -11.80 -13.49 6.41
N LEU A 180 -11.41 -12.32 5.93
CA LEU A 180 -12.27 -11.14 5.92
C LEU A 180 -13.44 -11.32 4.97
N THR A 181 -13.22 -11.91 3.79
CA THR A 181 -14.27 -12.20 2.80
C THR A 181 -15.33 -13.12 3.41
N ASP A 182 -14.91 -14.21 4.07
CA ASP A 182 -15.82 -15.15 4.75
C ASP A 182 -16.58 -14.47 5.90
N PHE A 183 -15.91 -13.60 6.64
CA PHE A 183 -16.54 -12.81 7.70
C PHE A 183 -17.65 -11.91 7.15
N LEU A 184 -17.37 -11.16 6.08
CA LEU A 184 -18.33 -10.26 5.46
C LEU A 184 -19.54 -10.99 4.85
N GLU A 185 -19.33 -12.19 4.27
CA GLU A 185 -20.42 -13.01 3.76
C GLU A 185 -21.47 -13.34 4.83
N HIS A 186 -21.00 -13.65 6.06
CA HIS A 186 -21.91 -13.93 7.18
C HIS A 186 -22.67 -12.72 7.70
N LEU A 187 -22.15 -11.50 7.42
CA LEU A 187 -22.86 -10.29 7.79
C LEU A 187 -24.09 -10.01 6.92
N LEU A 188 -24.15 -10.58 5.70
CA LEU A 188 -25.30 -10.39 4.79
C LEU A 188 -26.62 -10.92 5.36
N GLU A 189 -26.58 -11.82 6.34
CA GLU A 189 -27.77 -12.25 7.07
C GLU A 189 -28.31 -11.17 8.01
N GLN A 190 -27.51 -10.17 8.37
CA GLN A 190 -27.82 -9.17 9.38
C GLN A 190 -27.91 -7.75 8.83
N CYS A 191 -27.11 -7.43 7.80
CA CYS A 191 -27.05 -6.12 7.17
C CYS A 191 -26.69 -6.25 5.69
N SER A 192 -26.81 -5.16 4.96
CA SER A 192 -26.36 -5.06 3.57
C SER A 192 -24.96 -4.49 3.54
N LEU A 193 -24.22 -4.83 2.51
CA LEU A 193 -22.85 -4.37 2.33
C LEU A 193 -22.71 -3.51 1.07
N VAL A 194 -22.04 -2.37 1.20
CA VAL A 194 -21.46 -1.64 0.07
C VAL A 194 -19.94 -1.67 0.23
N ILE A 195 -19.25 -2.35 -0.66
CA ILE A 195 -17.80 -2.44 -0.68
C ILE A 195 -17.29 -1.45 -1.72
N VAL A 196 -16.51 -0.49 -1.28
CA VAL A 196 -15.84 0.48 -2.14
C VAL A 196 -14.42 -0.01 -2.41
N SER A 197 -14.01 -0.11 -3.68
CA SER A 197 -12.66 -0.56 -4.03
C SER A 197 -12.12 0.15 -5.27
N GLY A 198 -10.80 0.33 -5.34
CA GLY A 198 -10.09 0.74 -6.55
C GLY A 198 -10.00 -0.36 -7.62
N ARG A 199 -10.29 -1.63 -7.26
CA ARG A 199 -10.02 -2.81 -8.07
C ARG A 199 -11.23 -3.72 -8.17
N ARG A 200 -11.73 -3.92 -9.39
CA ARG A 200 -12.89 -4.81 -9.63
C ARG A 200 -12.62 -6.26 -9.20
N ARG A 201 -11.40 -6.75 -9.39
CA ARG A 201 -10.98 -8.11 -9.04
C ARG A 201 -11.03 -8.41 -7.53
N GLU A 202 -11.08 -7.37 -6.69
CA GLU A 202 -11.20 -7.51 -5.25
C GLU A 202 -12.61 -7.81 -4.77
N ALA A 203 -13.59 -7.74 -5.68
CA ALA A 203 -14.99 -8.02 -5.35
C ALA A 203 -15.17 -9.47 -4.88
N PRO A 204 -15.86 -9.68 -3.74
CA PRO A 204 -16.22 -11.01 -3.28
C PRO A 204 -17.11 -11.75 -4.27
N LYS A 205 -17.05 -13.10 -4.26
CA LYS A 205 -17.87 -13.94 -5.16
C LYS A 205 -19.36 -13.81 -4.91
N TYR A 206 -19.77 -13.39 -3.72
CA TYR A 206 -21.18 -13.18 -3.35
C TYR A 206 -21.69 -11.77 -3.72
N THR A 207 -20.96 -11.01 -4.53
CA THR A 207 -21.40 -9.70 -5.01
C THR A 207 -22.62 -9.81 -5.90
N ASP A 208 -23.71 -9.14 -5.51
CA ASP A 208 -24.96 -9.10 -6.26
C ASP A 208 -24.98 -8.01 -7.33
N GLN A 209 -24.35 -6.85 -7.06
CA GLN A 209 -24.38 -5.68 -7.94
C GLN A 209 -23.01 -5.03 -8.04
N PHE A 210 -22.68 -4.57 -9.26
CA PHE A 210 -21.49 -3.77 -9.52
C PHE A 210 -21.89 -2.37 -9.97
N LEU A 211 -21.33 -1.35 -9.33
CA LEU A 211 -21.46 0.06 -9.70
C LEU A 211 -20.08 0.59 -10.11
N GLU A 212 -19.92 0.89 -11.39
CA GLU A 212 -18.68 1.42 -11.93
C GLU A 212 -18.73 2.95 -11.95
N LEU A 213 -17.74 3.59 -11.34
CA LEU A 213 -17.54 5.02 -11.45
C LEU A 213 -16.43 5.31 -12.45
N SER A 214 -16.78 6.13 -13.45
CA SER A 214 -15.80 6.64 -14.41
C SER A 214 -15.01 7.80 -13.80
N ALA A 215 -13.77 8.01 -14.23
CA ALA A 215 -13.05 9.23 -13.88
C ALA A 215 -13.80 10.45 -14.44
N SER A 216 -13.82 11.55 -13.68
CA SER A 216 -14.34 12.82 -14.17
C SER A 216 -13.59 13.24 -15.44
N SER A 217 -14.31 13.74 -16.45
CA SER A 217 -13.80 14.14 -17.77
C SER A 217 -12.73 15.26 -17.76
N GLY A 218 -12.28 15.69 -16.59
CA GLY A 218 -11.21 16.67 -16.41
C GLY A 218 -9.89 16.09 -15.91
N ALA A 219 -9.87 14.85 -15.36
CA ALA A 219 -8.63 14.14 -15.11
C ALA A 219 -8.33 13.32 -16.38
N ASP A 220 -7.33 13.73 -17.13
CA ASP A 220 -6.86 13.04 -18.33
C ASP A 220 -6.26 11.67 -17.93
N THR A 221 -7.17 10.73 -17.55
CA THR A 221 -6.84 9.34 -17.19
C THR A 221 -6.61 8.47 -18.43
N SER A 222 -6.78 9.06 -19.63
CA SER A 222 -6.65 8.36 -20.91
C SER A 222 -5.21 8.25 -21.40
N SER A 223 -4.26 8.99 -20.81
CA SER A 223 -2.84 8.83 -21.12
C SER A 223 -2.15 8.15 -19.94
N SER A 224 -2.18 6.79 -19.90
CA SER A 224 -1.06 6.07 -19.30
C SER A 224 0.21 6.75 -19.80
N PRO A 225 1.22 7.00 -18.95
CA PRO A 225 2.54 7.34 -19.46
C PRO A 225 2.86 6.27 -20.50
N ASP A 226 2.87 6.69 -21.77
CA ASP A 226 3.20 5.77 -22.86
C ASP A 226 4.68 5.45 -22.65
N PHE A 227 4.93 4.37 -21.91
CA PHE A 227 6.25 3.78 -21.76
C PHE A 227 6.63 3.26 -23.13
N ARG A 228 6.92 4.18 -24.08
CA ARG A 228 7.25 3.88 -25.48
C ARG A 228 8.52 3.04 -25.54
N ARG A 229 8.33 1.73 -25.37
CA ARG A 229 9.40 0.72 -25.36
C ARG A 229 10.36 0.85 -26.52
N ASN A 230 9.89 1.28 -27.69
CA ASN A 230 10.69 1.31 -28.91
C ASN A 230 11.32 2.67 -29.26
N GLU A 231 10.70 3.81 -28.90
CA GLU A 231 11.24 5.14 -29.24
C GLU A 231 12.38 5.59 -28.33
N ASN A 232 12.47 5.04 -27.12
CA ASN A 232 13.44 5.44 -26.11
C ASN A 232 14.73 4.61 -26.07
N ARG A 233 14.95 3.66 -27.00
CA ARG A 233 16.14 2.79 -27.00
C ARG A 233 17.45 3.59 -26.95
N ARG A 234 17.56 4.68 -27.72
CA ARG A 234 18.74 5.58 -27.70
C ARG A 234 18.90 6.30 -26.38
N LEU A 235 17.79 6.65 -25.71
CA LEU A 235 17.81 7.33 -24.42
C LEU A 235 18.21 6.34 -23.31
N TRP A 236 17.73 5.09 -23.38
CA TRP A 236 18.17 4.00 -22.52
C TRP A 236 19.67 3.75 -22.65
N ASP A 237 20.19 3.64 -23.88
CA ASP A 237 21.61 3.44 -24.14
C ASP A 237 22.44 4.62 -23.62
N LYS A 238 21.96 5.85 -23.75
CA LYS A 238 22.60 7.05 -23.22
C LYS A 238 22.65 7.07 -21.69
N ILE A 239 21.55 6.73 -21.01
CA ILE A 239 21.51 6.64 -19.54
C ILE A 239 22.40 5.49 -19.07
N ARG A 240 22.32 4.34 -19.73
CA ARG A 240 23.14 3.17 -19.44
C ARG A 240 24.63 3.47 -19.59
N SER A 241 25.04 4.17 -20.64
CA SER A 241 26.44 4.55 -20.86
C SER A 241 26.95 5.56 -19.80
N ARG A 242 26.08 6.47 -19.32
CA ARG A 242 26.41 7.46 -18.29
C ARG A 242 26.35 6.90 -16.87
N SER A 243 25.56 5.85 -16.63
CA SER A 243 25.34 5.28 -15.29
C SER A 243 26.53 4.45 -14.78
N GLY A 244 27.58 4.26 -15.58
CA GLY A 244 28.63 3.31 -15.22
C GLY A 244 28.18 1.84 -15.23
N ILE A 245 26.89 1.61 -15.55
CA ILE A 245 26.28 0.30 -15.73
C ILE A 245 26.71 -0.31 -17.07
N ALA A 246 27.11 0.54 -18.04
CA ALA A 246 27.66 0.11 -19.36
C ALA A 246 28.96 -0.71 -19.27
N GLY A 247 29.61 -0.72 -18.08
CA GLY A 247 30.77 -1.59 -17.80
C GLY A 247 30.40 -2.91 -17.11
N ASN A 248 29.10 -3.24 -17.02
CA ASN A 248 28.63 -4.39 -16.25
C ASN A 248 28.72 -5.75 -16.99
N GLU A 249 29.27 -5.79 -18.20
CA GLU A 249 29.66 -7.09 -18.78
C GLU A 249 30.65 -7.86 -17.87
N ASN A 250 31.39 -7.17 -16.98
CA ASN A 250 32.30 -7.76 -16.01
C ASN A 250 31.78 -7.77 -14.54
N LYS A 251 30.56 -7.24 -14.26
CA LYS A 251 30.00 -7.22 -12.90
C LYS A 251 28.87 -8.24 -12.67
N ASN A 252 28.45 -8.95 -13.70
CA ASN A 252 27.55 -10.08 -13.53
C ASN A 252 28.19 -11.07 -12.56
N GLY A 253 27.53 -11.30 -11.43
CA GLY A 253 28.01 -12.18 -10.38
C GLY A 253 28.75 -11.51 -9.21
N THR A 254 28.90 -10.17 -9.18
CA THR A 254 29.42 -9.47 -8.01
C THR A 254 28.36 -9.41 -6.90
N PRO A 255 28.62 -9.92 -5.68
CA PRO A 255 27.66 -9.87 -4.60
C PRO A 255 27.41 -8.43 -4.15
N LEU A 256 26.16 -7.95 -4.22
CA LEU A 256 25.74 -6.68 -3.66
C LEU A 256 25.22 -6.83 -2.24
N LEU A 257 24.59 -7.97 -1.95
CA LEU A 257 24.10 -8.33 -0.63
C LEU A 257 24.47 -9.79 -0.33
N GLU A 258 24.96 -10.05 0.87
CA GLU A 258 25.14 -11.40 1.40
C GLU A 258 24.72 -11.44 2.86
N MET A 259 23.81 -12.32 3.21
CA MET A 259 23.35 -12.62 4.57
C MET A 259 23.65 -14.06 4.90
N LYS A 260 24.27 -14.33 6.07
CA LYS A 260 24.61 -15.68 6.53
C LYS A 260 24.02 -15.91 7.91
N LYS A 261 23.04 -16.84 7.99
CA LYS A 261 22.34 -17.22 9.23
C LYS A 261 21.84 -16.01 10.04
N VAL A 262 21.34 -14.98 9.34
CA VAL A 262 20.86 -13.75 9.98
C VAL A 262 19.61 -14.04 10.78
N ARG A 263 19.59 -13.57 12.04
CA ARG A 263 18.48 -13.74 12.97
C ARG A 263 18.08 -12.40 13.55
N VAL A 264 16.79 -12.09 13.49
CA VAL A 264 16.24 -10.88 14.11
C VAL A 264 15.15 -11.26 15.10
N SER A 265 15.28 -10.74 16.31
CA SER A 265 14.26 -10.88 17.34
C SER A 265 13.99 -9.53 18.02
N TYR A 266 12.74 -9.30 18.38
CA TYR A 266 12.31 -8.19 19.20
C TYR A 266 11.78 -8.74 20.51
N ARG A 267 12.40 -8.36 21.63
CA ARG A 267 12.15 -8.99 22.93
C ARG A 267 12.36 -10.52 22.85
N GLU A 268 11.33 -11.32 23.15
CA GLU A 268 11.38 -12.78 23.08
C GLU A 268 10.87 -13.36 21.75
N GLU A 269 10.26 -12.51 20.89
CA GLU A 269 9.69 -12.95 19.63
C GLU A 269 10.75 -12.94 18.51
N VAL A 270 10.97 -14.09 17.88
CA VAL A 270 11.84 -14.24 16.71
C VAL A 270 11.03 -13.88 15.47
N ILE A 271 11.48 -12.88 14.70
CA ILE A 271 10.85 -12.49 13.43
C ILE A 271 11.52 -13.18 12.27
N LEU A 272 12.85 -13.04 12.14
CA LEU A 272 13.62 -13.68 11.07
C LEU A 272 14.56 -14.70 11.69
N ARG A 273 14.63 -15.90 11.10
CA ARG A 273 15.45 -17.01 11.57
C ARG A 273 16.30 -17.58 10.44
N ASP A 274 17.60 -17.65 10.67
CA ASP A 274 18.58 -18.33 9.81
C ASP A 274 18.49 -17.89 8.33
N ILE A 275 18.29 -16.60 8.10
CA ILE A 275 18.21 -16.07 6.74
C ILE A 275 19.56 -16.18 6.07
N ASN A 276 19.60 -16.97 5.00
CA ASN A 276 20.72 -17.09 4.08
C ASN A 276 20.27 -16.54 2.73
N TRP A 277 20.84 -15.42 2.32
CA TRP A 277 20.44 -14.73 1.10
C TRP A 277 21.62 -14.06 0.43
N ARG A 278 21.76 -14.26 -0.87
CA ARG A 278 22.80 -13.63 -1.68
C ARG A 278 22.16 -13.03 -2.91
N VAL A 279 22.47 -11.75 -3.17
CA VAL A 279 21.98 -10.99 -4.33
C VAL A 279 23.18 -10.55 -5.14
N LEU A 280 23.19 -10.88 -6.43
CA LEU A 280 24.24 -10.50 -7.35
C LEU A 280 23.82 -9.25 -8.15
N SER A 281 24.82 -8.53 -8.66
CA SER A 281 24.57 -7.37 -9.52
C SER A 281 23.82 -7.79 -10.79
N GLY A 282 22.75 -7.05 -11.12
CA GLY A 282 21.92 -7.26 -12.30
C GLY A 282 20.75 -8.24 -12.11
N GLU A 283 20.62 -8.88 -10.96
CA GLU A 283 19.47 -9.72 -10.64
C GLU A 283 18.22 -8.89 -10.32
N ALA A 284 17.05 -9.47 -10.56
CA ALA A 284 15.76 -8.93 -10.17
C ALA A 284 15.02 -9.94 -9.29
N TRP A 285 14.71 -9.51 -8.06
CA TRP A 285 14.15 -10.36 -7.01
C TRP A 285 12.73 -9.95 -6.65
N LYS A 286 11.82 -10.91 -6.57
CA LYS A 286 10.55 -10.77 -5.84
C LYS A 286 10.72 -11.28 -4.41
N ILE A 287 10.28 -10.50 -3.43
CA ILE A 287 10.22 -10.91 -2.04
C ILE A 287 8.76 -10.98 -1.63
N SER A 288 8.31 -12.13 -1.15
CA SER A 288 6.93 -12.34 -0.70
C SER A 288 6.87 -13.08 0.63
N GLY A 289 5.68 -13.13 1.20
CA GLY A 289 5.38 -13.78 2.48
C GLY A 289 4.17 -13.13 3.14
N PRO A 290 3.58 -13.77 4.16
CA PRO A 290 2.42 -13.24 4.86
C PRO A 290 2.71 -11.90 5.53
N ASN A 291 1.66 -11.19 5.95
CA ASN A 291 1.80 -9.98 6.75
C ASN A 291 2.45 -10.36 8.09
N GLY A 292 3.36 -9.49 8.58
CA GLY A 292 4.15 -9.80 9.78
C GLY A 292 5.32 -10.76 9.57
N ALA A 293 5.54 -11.31 8.37
CA ALA A 293 6.68 -12.21 8.09
C ALA A 293 8.06 -11.56 8.18
N GLY A 294 8.12 -10.24 8.41
CA GLY A 294 9.39 -9.53 8.51
C GLY A 294 9.93 -9.03 7.16
N LYS A 295 9.09 -8.87 6.12
CA LYS A 295 9.50 -8.31 4.82
C LYS A 295 10.13 -6.92 4.98
N THR A 296 9.44 -6.02 5.66
CA THR A 296 9.95 -4.66 5.95
C THR A 296 11.21 -4.72 6.82
N THR A 297 11.24 -5.59 7.84
CA THR A 297 12.45 -5.81 8.66
C THR A 297 13.63 -6.25 7.80
N LEU A 298 13.41 -7.18 6.87
CA LEU A 298 14.44 -7.63 5.93
C LEU A 298 14.95 -6.48 5.05
N MET A 299 14.05 -5.64 4.54
CA MET A 299 14.41 -4.44 3.75
C MET A 299 15.15 -3.40 4.58
N GLU A 300 14.76 -3.18 5.84
CA GLU A 300 15.46 -2.29 6.77
C GLU A 300 16.88 -2.76 7.09
N LEU A 301 17.11 -4.08 7.19
CA LEU A 301 18.45 -4.63 7.33
C LEU A 301 19.33 -4.29 6.12
N VAL A 302 18.77 -4.38 4.91
CA VAL A 302 19.47 -4.04 3.66
C VAL A 302 19.71 -2.53 3.57
N ASN A 303 18.70 -1.72 3.81
CA ASN A 303 18.78 -0.24 3.70
C ASN A 303 19.61 0.41 4.83
N GLY A 304 19.89 -0.32 5.89
CA GLY A 304 20.68 0.17 7.00
C GLY A 304 19.90 0.88 8.10
N ASP A 305 18.58 0.87 8.03
CA ASP A 305 17.73 1.54 9.02
C ASP A 305 17.50 0.69 10.28
N ASN A 306 17.74 -0.62 10.22
CA ASN A 306 17.52 -1.52 11.34
C ASN A 306 18.82 -1.73 12.16
N PRO A 307 18.87 -1.31 13.44
CA PRO A 307 20.06 -1.49 14.28
C PRO A 307 20.40 -2.96 14.57
N LYS A 308 19.45 -3.90 14.41
CA LYS A 308 19.68 -5.34 14.56
C LYS A 308 20.60 -5.93 13.47
N ALA A 309 20.94 -5.15 12.45
CA ALA A 309 21.93 -5.53 11.44
C ALA A 309 23.37 -5.58 12.01
N TYR A 310 23.67 -4.79 13.05
CA TYR A 310 25.00 -4.76 13.66
C TYR A 310 25.27 -6.06 14.43
N GLY A 311 26.50 -6.57 14.28
CA GLY A 311 26.94 -7.82 14.92
C GLY A 311 26.55 -9.09 14.19
N GLN A 312 25.81 -8.97 13.09
CA GLN A 312 25.43 -10.11 12.25
C GLN A 312 26.32 -10.24 10.99
N ASP A 313 26.24 -11.37 10.32
CA ASP A 313 27.00 -11.62 9.09
C ASP A 313 26.21 -11.10 7.88
N ILE A 314 26.10 -9.78 7.78
CA ILE A 314 25.50 -9.04 6.67
C ILE A 314 26.59 -8.27 5.95
N TYR A 315 26.72 -8.54 4.66
CA TYR A 315 27.66 -7.84 3.79
C TYR A 315 26.87 -7.06 2.74
N LEU A 316 27.16 -5.79 2.62
CA LEU A 316 26.62 -4.89 1.61
C LEU A 316 27.77 -4.38 0.75
N PHE A 317 27.62 -4.56 -0.57
CA PHE A 317 28.64 -4.12 -1.54
C PHE A 317 30.05 -4.63 -1.22
N GLY A 318 30.14 -5.86 -0.72
CA GLY A 318 31.39 -6.52 -0.36
C GLY A 318 31.98 -6.15 0.99
N ARG A 319 31.33 -5.26 1.79
CA ARG A 319 31.77 -4.88 3.13
C ARG A 319 30.82 -5.41 4.20
N ARG A 320 31.39 -5.92 5.30
CA ARG A 320 30.58 -6.36 6.44
C ARG A 320 29.96 -5.15 7.13
N LYS A 321 28.68 -5.21 7.42
CA LYS A 321 27.97 -4.13 8.10
C LYS A 321 28.57 -3.85 9.49
N GLY A 322 28.86 -2.55 9.74
CA GLY A 322 29.51 -2.11 10.97
C GLY A 322 31.06 -2.18 10.93
N SER A 323 31.66 -2.37 9.75
CA SER A 323 33.13 -2.37 9.59
C SER A 323 33.72 -0.96 9.38
N GLY A 324 32.93 0.10 9.62
CA GLY A 324 33.37 1.50 9.55
C GLY A 324 32.67 2.34 8.46
N GLU A 325 31.82 1.75 7.62
CA GLU A 325 31.01 2.49 6.68
C GLU A 325 29.88 3.27 7.39
N SER A 326 29.61 4.47 6.91
CA SER A 326 28.47 5.24 7.38
C SER A 326 27.17 4.77 6.72
N VAL A 327 26.04 4.93 7.42
CA VAL A 327 24.70 4.65 6.85
C VAL A 327 24.45 5.49 5.59
N TRP A 328 24.99 6.70 5.54
CA TRP A 328 24.88 7.59 4.39
C TRP A 328 25.63 7.08 3.16
N GLU A 329 26.79 6.44 3.33
CA GLU A 329 27.53 5.80 2.22
C GLU A 329 26.74 4.64 1.64
N ILE A 330 26.08 3.86 2.48
CA ILE A 330 25.17 2.77 2.05
C ILE A 330 23.98 3.36 1.30
N LYS A 331 23.30 4.36 1.88
CA LYS A 331 22.10 4.98 1.29
C LYS A 331 22.36 5.64 -0.06
N LYS A 332 23.53 6.19 -0.29
CA LYS A 332 23.92 6.72 -1.61
C LYS A 332 23.88 5.67 -2.73
N ARG A 333 24.14 4.40 -2.39
CA ARG A 333 24.17 3.28 -3.36
C ARG A 333 22.83 2.54 -3.44
N ILE A 334 21.88 2.87 -2.59
CA ILE A 334 20.55 2.23 -2.52
C ILE A 334 19.46 3.25 -2.85
N GLY A 335 18.64 2.95 -3.84
CA GLY A 335 17.36 3.62 -4.05
C GLY A 335 16.28 2.92 -3.21
N HIS A 336 15.40 3.68 -2.55
CA HIS A 336 14.35 3.11 -1.74
C HIS A 336 13.01 3.82 -1.95
N VAL A 337 11.96 3.04 -2.18
CA VAL A 337 10.58 3.50 -2.27
C VAL A 337 9.71 2.61 -1.39
N SER A 338 8.94 3.23 -0.49
CA SER A 338 8.01 2.55 0.41
C SER A 338 6.75 3.39 0.62
N PRO A 339 5.64 2.81 1.11
CA PRO A 339 4.45 3.57 1.50
C PRO A 339 4.76 4.65 2.54
N ALA A 340 5.60 4.34 3.52
CA ALA A 340 6.00 5.31 4.56
C ALA A 340 6.76 6.52 3.97
N LEU A 341 7.62 6.31 2.98
CA LEU A 341 8.28 7.40 2.27
C LEU A 341 7.28 8.28 1.52
N HIS A 342 6.29 7.67 0.86
CA HIS A 342 5.25 8.39 0.13
C HIS A 342 4.43 9.28 1.07
N MET A 343 4.02 8.77 2.23
CA MET A 343 3.27 9.56 3.22
C MET A 343 4.07 10.75 3.78
N ARG A 344 5.39 10.63 3.85
CA ARG A 344 6.29 11.71 4.32
C ARG A 344 6.66 12.72 3.25
N GLN A 345 6.37 12.43 1.98
CA GLN A 345 6.71 13.30 0.85
C GLN A 345 5.91 14.60 0.89
N LEU A 346 6.57 15.73 0.57
CA LEU A 346 5.94 17.04 0.51
C LEU A 346 4.98 17.11 -0.69
N MET A 347 3.69 17.25 -0.44
CA MET A 347 2.65 17.22 -1.48
C MET A 347 2.50 18.54 -2.24
N GLY A 348 3.01 19.64 -1.70
CA GLY A 348 2.88 20.99 -2.28
C GLY A 348 3.97 21.38 -3.27
N ILE A 349 4.98 20.54 -3.49
CA ILE A 349 6.12 20.85 -4.38
C ILE A 349 5.93 20.25 -5.79
N PRO A 350 6.49 20.89 -6.84
CA PRO A 350 6.47 20.33 -8.20
C PRO A 350 7.16 18.96 -8.30
N LEU A 351 6.70 18.14 -9.24
CA LEU A 351 7.34 16.84 -9.48
C LEU A 351 8.81 16.97 -9.85
N MET A 352 9.19 18.03 -10.56
CA MET A 352 10.59 18.30 -10.88
C MET A 352 11.45 18.39 -9.62
N ASP A 353 10.98 19.11 -8.60
CA ASP A 353 11.71 19.26 -7.33
C ASP A 353 11.77 17.96 -6.55
N VAL A 354 10.70 17.16 -6.61
CA VAL A 354 10.70 15.80 -6.04
C VAL A 354 11.78 14.95 -6.69
N VAL A 355 11.85 14.91 -8.01
CA VAL A 355 12.85 14.13 -8.74
C VAL A 355 14.25 14.63 -8.42
N LEU A 356 14.48 15.95 -8.48
CA LEU A 356 15.78 16.56 -8.21
C LEU A 356 16.26 16.33 -6.78
N SER A 357 15.36 16.28 -5.80
CA SER A 357 15.69 15.98 -4.39
C SER A 357 16.37 14.61 -4.22
N GLY A 358 16.20 13.70 -5.19
CA GLY A 358 16.85 12.39 -5.22
C GLY A 358 18.37 12.43 -5.31
N PHE A 359 18.96 13.47 -5.89
CA PHE A 359 20.40 13.65 -5.91
C PHE A 359 21.01 13.88 -4.50
N PHE A 360 20.18 14.39 -3.59
CA PHE A 360 20.59 14.80 -2.25
C PHE A 360 20.02 13.89 -1.15
N ASP A 361 19.22 12.89 -1.50
CA ASP A 361 18.49 12.01 -0.57
C ASP A 361 17.58 12.77 0.43
N THR A 362 17.05 13.93 0.04
CA THR A 362 16.18 14.79 0.85
C THR A 362 14.72 14.70 0.42
N LEU A 363 13.75 15.00 1.32
CA LEU A 363 12.31 14.97 0.97
C LEU A 363 11.87 16.20 0.15
N GLY A 364 12.63 17.28 0.20
CA GLY A 364 12.43 18.50 -0.59
C GLY A 364 13.75 18.96 -1.18
N LEU A 365 13.68 19.91 -2.10
CA LEU A 365 14.86 20.49 -2.75
C LEU A 365 15.37 21.67 -1.96
N TYR A 366 16.49 21.50 -1.23
CA TYR A 366 17.09 22.53 -0.38
C TYR A 366 18.44 23.02 -0.91
N ASP A 367 19.08 22.22 -1.78
CA ASP A 367 20.37 22.51 -2.35
C ASP A 367 20.27 23.15 -3.73
N LYS A 368 21.33 23.88 -4.13
CA LYS A 368 21.40 24.45 -5.46
C LYS A 368 21.64 23.34 -6.50
N VAL A 369 20.76 23.28 -7.47
CA VAL A 369 20.82 22.33 -8.57
C VAL A 369 21.66 22.89 -9.72
N LYS A 370 22.45 22.04 -10.35
CA LYS A 370 23.22 22.36 -11.54
C LYS A 370 22.37 22.09 -12.80
N ASP A 371 22.60 22.84 -13.88
CA ASP A 371 21.86 22.67 -15.14
C ASP A 371 21.91 21.22 -15.66
N ILE A 372 23.07 20.56 -15.52
CA ILE A 372 23.23 19.16 -15.91
C ILE A 372 22.31 18.21 -15.12
N GLN A 373 22.02 18.52 -13.84
CA GLN A 373 21.11 17.72 -13.02
C GLN A 373 19.64 17.93 -13.45
N ILE A 374 19.30 19.15 -13.87
CA ILE A 374 17.98 19.48 -14.41
C ILE A 374 17.75 18.71 -15.73
N ASP A 375 18.72 18.71 -16.62
CA ASP A 375 18.62 17.97 -17.89
C ASP A 375 18.53 16.47 -17.65
N GLU A 376 19.28 15.95 -16.69
CA GLU A 376 19.25 14.54 -16.31
C GLU A 376 17.87 14.17 -15.69
N ALA A 377 17.32 15.02 -14.83
CA ALA A 377 15.98 14.82 -14.27
C ALA A 377 14.90 14.79 -15.36
N ARG A 378 14.99 15.65 -16.38
CA ARG A 378 14.09 15.63 -17.53
C ARG A 378 14.23 14.35 -18.35
N GLU A 379 15.47 13.88 -18.61
CA GLU A 379 15.72 12.64 -19.35
C GLU A 379 15.10 11.43 -18.62
N TRP A 380 15.33 11.29 -17.31
CA TRP A 380 14.72 10.25 -16.50
C TRP A 380 13.19 10.34 -16.48
N SER A 381 12.66 11.54 -16.30
CA SER A 381 11.21 11.78 -16.27
C SER A 381 10.55 11.43 -17.61
N ARG A 382 11.21 11.73 -18.74
CA ARG A 382 10.74 11.36 -20.09
C ARG A 382 10.67 9.84 -20.26
N LEU A 383 11.66 9.09 -19.77
CA LEU A 383 11.68 7.62 -19.85
C LEU A 383 10.51 6.99 -19.12
N PHE A 384 10.11 7.58 -17.99
CA PHE A 384 9.02 7.10 -17.15
C PHE A 384 7.70 7.87 -17.40
N GLY A 385 7.57 8.55 -18.54
CA GLY A 385 6.33 9.21 -18.95
C GLY A 385 5.88 10.38 -18.07
N LEU A 386 6.78 10.96 -17.25
CA LEU A 386 6.47 12.03 -16.32
C LEU A 386 6.68 13.44 -16.89
N GLU A 387 7.18 13.58 -18.14
CA GLU A 387 7.60 14.87 -18.69
C GLU A 387 6.49 15.94 -18.65
N ALA A 388 5.26 15.55 -18.96
CA ALA A 388 4.11 16.46 -18.98
C ALA A 388 3.73 16.96 -17.56
N TYR A 389 4.13 16.25 -16.51
CA TYR A 389 3.73 16.52 -15.13
C TYR A 389 4.79 17.24 -14.30
N LEU A 390 5.98 17.51 -14.86
CA LEU A 390 7.14 18.04 -14.09
C LEU A 390 6.84 19.37 -13.39
N ASN A 391 6.01 20.21 -13.97
CA ASN A 391 5.62 21.51 -13.39
C ASN A 391 4.36 21.42 -12.50
N THR A 392 3.75 20.25 -12.40
CA THR A 392 2.55 19.99 -11.59
C THR A 392 2.97 19.56 -10.19
N THR A 393 2.24 19.98 -9.17
CA THR A 393 2.54 19.57 -7.79
C THR A 393 2.16 18.10 -7.54
N MET A 394 2.83 17.45 -6.59
CA MET A 394 2.51 16.07 -6.18
C MET A 394 1.04 15.88 -5.86
N ARG A 395 0.39 16.86 -5.22
CA ARG A 395 -1.03 16.80 -4.85
C ARG A 395 -1.98 16.73 -6.06
N GLN A 396 -1.59 17.31 -7.19
CA GLN A 396 -2.44 17.47 -8.37
C GLN A 396 -2.40 16.28 -9.33
N VAL A 397 -1.49 15.35 -9.12
CA VAL A 397 -1.34 14.17 -9.98
C VAL A 397 -1.88 12.91 -9.30
N SER A 398 -2.18 11.87 -10.10
CA SER A 398 -2.66 10.59 -9.58
C SER A 398 -1.64 9.91 -8.67
N PHE A 399 -2.12 9.06 -7.76
CA PHE A 399 -1.23 8.29 -6.87
C PHE A 399 -0.21 7.44 -7.64
N GLY A 400 -0.56 6.91 -8.83
CA GLY A 400 0.37 6.19 -9.69
C GLY A 400 1.50 7.07 -10.20
N ILE A 401 1.18 8.28 -10.70
CA ILE A 401 2.19 9.25 -11.13
C ILE A 401 3.08 9.64 -9.96
N GLN A 402 2.50 9.89 -8.78
CA GLN A 402 3.28 10.16 -7.57
C GLN A 402 4.26 9.01 -7.26
N ARG A 403 3.80 7.77 -7.35
CA ARG A 403 4.62 6.59 -7.07
C ARG A 403 5.74 6.42 -8.09
N VAL A 404 5.45 6.61 -9.38
CA VAL A 404 6.47 6.58 -10.44
C VAL A 404 7.48 7.73 -10.26
N ALA A 405 7.04 8.93 -9.86
CA ALA A 405 7.95 10.03 -9.55
C ALA A 405 8.91 9.70 -8.41
N LEU A 406 8.45 9.01 -7.36
CA LEU A 406 9.31 8.53 -6.28
C LEU A 406 10.29 7.43 -6.74
N ILE A 407 9.89 6.59 -7.69
CA ILE A 407 10.79 5.62 -8.32
C ILE A 407 11.88 6.35 -9.11
N VAL A 408 11.51 7.32 -9.93
CA VAL A 408 12.49 8.15 -10.67
C VAL A 408 13.40 8.91 -9.73
N ARG A 409 12.86 9.49 -8.65
CA ARG A 409 13.64 10.11 -7.58
C ARG A 409 14.67 9.15 -6.98
N ALA A 410 14.30 7.90 -6.73
CA ALA A 410 15.21 6.89 -6.20
C ALA A 410 16.30 6.47 -7.21
N LEU A 411 16.00 6.52 -8.51
CA LEU A 411 16.89 6.13 -9.61
C LEU A 411 17.88 7.23 -10.02
N ILE A 412 17.54 8.51 -9.85
CA ILE A 412 18.32 9.62 -10.40
C ILE A 412 19.75 9.68 -9.86
N LYS A 413 19.98 9.21 -8.64
CA LYS A 413 21.31 9.07 -8.04
C LYS A 413 22.07 7.84 -8.53
N ARG A 414 21.48 7.04 -9.44
CA ARG A 414 22.06 5.82 -10.04
C ARG A 414 22.45 4.77 -9.01
N PRO A 415 21.50 4.29 -8.21
CA PRO A 415 21.78 3.31 -7.19
C PRO A 415 22.19 1.96 -7.82
N GLU A 416 23.04 1.21 -7.14
CA GLU A 416 23.38 -0.16 -7.53
C GLU A 416 22.26 -1.14 -7.16
N LEU A 417 21.51 -0.82 -6.09
CA LEU A 417 20.40 -1.60 -5.57
C LEU A 417 19.14 -0.73 -5.43
N LEU A 418 18.03 -1.16 -5.97
CA LEU A 418 16.73 -0.49 -5.84
C LEU A 418 15.78 -1.37 -5.01
N LEU A 419 15.28 -0.80 -3.91
CA LEU A 419 14.29 -1.42 -3.04
C LEU A 419 12.92 -0.82 -3.32
N LEU A 420 11.98 -1.62 -3.80
CA LEU A 420 10.58 -1.26 -3.95
C LEU A 420 9.76 -2.05 -2.93
N ASP A 421 9.47 -1.44 -1.78
CA ASP A 421 8.70 -2.06 -0.71
C ASP A 421 7.22 -1.73 -0.87
N GLU A 422 6.43 -2.74 -1.27
CA GLU A 422 4.99 -2.64 -1.53
C GLU A 422 4.59 -1.41 -2.39
N PRO A 423 5.21 -1.22 -3.56
CA PRO A 423 5.06 0.02 -4.32
C PRO A 423 3.66 0.21 -4.91
N CYS A 424 2.85 -0.85 -4.99
CA CYS A 424 1.48 -0.83 -5.51
C CYS A 424 0.40 -0.72 -4.43
N HIS A 425 0.80 -0.58 -3.15
CA HIS A 425 -0.15 -0.46 -2.06
C HIS A 425 -1.01 0.80 -2.20
N GLY A 426 -2.34 0.68 -2.06
CA GLY A 426 -3.30 1.78 -2.17
C GLY A 426 -3.55 2.29 -3.60
N LEU A 427 -3.08 1.57 -4.63
CA LEU A 427 -3.28 1.93 -6.04
C LEU A 427 -4.45 1.15 -6.66
N ASP A 428 -5.21 1.81 -7.54
CA ASP A 428 -6.17 1.17 -8.43
C ASP A 428 -5.45 0.34 -9.52
N ASP A 429 -6.22 -0.40 -10.34
CA ASP A 429 -5.66 -1.27 -11.38
C ASP A 429 -4.82 -0.51 -12.42
N HIS A 430 -5.26 0.70 -12.82
CA HIS A 430 -4.53 1.53 -13.77
C HIS A 430 -3.18 2.00 -13.22
N ASN A 431 -3.21 2.60 -12.02
CA ASN A 431 -2.00 3.10 -11.35
C ASN A 431 -1.05 1.94 -10.95
N THR A 432 -1.59 0.77 -10.59
CA THR A 432 -0.81 -0.45 -10.37
C THR A 432 -0.07 -0.85 -11.63
N GLY A 433 -0.75 -0.88 -12.80
CA GLY A 433 -0.13 -1.18 -14.09
C GLY A 433 1.07 -0.30 -14.37
N MET A 434 0.94 1.02 -14.14
CA MET A 434 2.05 1.97 -14.33
C MET A 434 3.29 1.65 -13.48
N VAL A 435 3.09 1.29 -12.22
CA VAL A 435 4.21 0.95 -11.31
C VAL A 435 4.85 -0.38 -11.70
N LEU A 436 4.05 -1.37 -12.10
CA LEU A 436 4.56 -2.67 -12.57
C LEU A 436 5.35 -2.52 -13.87
N ASP A 437 4.88 -1.70 -14.80
CA ASP A 437 5.60 -1.38 -16.05
C ASP A 437 6.94 -0.67 -15.75
N ALA A 438 6.95 0.26 -14.79
CA ALA A 438 8.20 0.90 -14.35
C ALA A 438 9.19 -0.12 -13.77
N ALA A 439 8.74 -1.03 -12.89
CA ALA A 439 9.56 -2.09 -12.33
C ALA A 439 10.09 -3.05 -13.41
N GLN A 440 9.23 -3.40 -14.39
CA GLN A 440 9.59 -4.22 -15.55
C GLN A 440 10.71 -3.59 -16.36
N LEU A 441 10.59 -2.30 -16.72
CA LEU A 441 11.62 -1.56 -17.45
C LEU A 441 12.96 -1.53 -16.71
N ILE A 442 12.93 -1.30 -15.38
CA ILE A 442 14.14 -1.26 -14.55
C ILE A 442 14.86 -2.62 -14.60
N ALA A 443 14.13 -3.71 -14.46
CA ALA A 443 14.68 -5.07 -14.49
C ALA A 443 15.17 -5.46 -15.89
N GLU A 444 14.37 -5.25 -16.96
CA GLU A 444 14.74 -5.58 -18.35
C GLU A 444 16.00 -4.86 -18.82
N HIS A 445 16.13 -3.59 -18.45
CA HIS A 445 17.29 -2.79 -18.88
C HIS A 445 18.47 -2.85 -17.90
N GLY A 446 18.36 -3.59 -16.78
CA GLY A 446 19.41 -3.72 -15.78
C GLY A 446 19.86 -2.37 -15.23
N ILE A 447 18.92 -1.44 -15.02
CA ILE A 447 19.19 -0.08 -14.55
C ILE A 447 19.75 -0.09 -13.11
N ALA A 448 19.24 -1.01 -12.30
CA ALA A 448 19.68 -1.32 -10.97
C ALA A 448 19.34 -2.77 -10.65
N THR A 449 20.03 -3.38 -9.69
CA THR A 449 19.59 -4.64 -9.10
C THR A 449 18.30 -4.39 -8.35
N LEU A 450 17.23 -5.12 -8.68
CA LEU A 450 15.87 -4.84 -8.17
C LEU A 450 15.50 -5.78 -7.05
N LEU A 451 15.08 -5.24 -5.90
CA LEU A 451 14.39 -5.97 -4.85
C LEU A 451 12.94 -5.45 -4.77
N TYR A 452 12.00 -6.25 -5.26
CA TYR A 452 10.58 -5.91 -5.33
C TYR A 452 9.79 -6.71 -4.29
N VAL A 453 9.26 -6.03 -3.28
CA VAL A 453 8.45 -6.64 -2.23
C VAL A 453 6.97 -6.50 -2.60
N SER A 454 6.26 -7.63 -2.63
CA SER A 454 4.80 -7.63 -2.77
C SER A 454 4.22 -8.92 -2.19
N HIS A 455 3.09 -8.79 -1.51
CA HIS A 455 2.28 -9.92 -1.04
C HIS A 455 1.18 -10.31 -2.05
N ASP A 456 0.88 -9.44 -3.03
CA ASP A 456 -0.14 -9.68 -4.04
C ASP A 456 0.42 -10.61 -5.14
N PRO A 457 -0.19 -11.79 -5.37
CA PRO A 457 0.24 -12.72 -6.41
C PRO A 457 0.07 -12.15 -7.83
N ASP A 458 -0.90 -11.23 -8.02
CA ASP A 458 -1.19 -10.62 -9.32
C ASP A 458 -0.20 -9.52 -9.69
N HIS A 459 0.59 -9.02 -8.73
CA HIS A 459 1.68 -8.09 -9.01
C HIS A 459 2.85 -8.83 -9.63
N GLN A 460 2.74 -9.07 -10.95
CA GLN A 460 3.75 -9.77 -11.72
C GLN A 460 4.65 -8.79 -12.48
N VAL A 461 5.94 -9.00 -12.36
CA VAL A 461 6.99 -8.32 -13.13
C VAL A 461 7.75 -9.44 -13.86
N PRO A 462 7.44 -9.71 -15.15
CA PRO A 462 8.02 -10.84 -15.89
C PRO A 462 9.54 -10.90 -15.95
N ALA A 463 10.22 -9.75 -15.82
CA ALA A 463 11.68 -9.69 -15.79
C ALA A 463 12.32 -10.08 -14.46
N ILE A 464 11.54 -10.47 -13.46
CA ILE A 464 12.07 -11.02 -12.19
C ILE A 464 12.72 -12.37 -12.45
N THR A 465 13.94 -12.54 -11.93
CA THR A 465 14.77 -13.73 -12.10
C THR A 465 14.78 -14.65 -10.89
N HIS A 466 14.46 -14.10 -9.71
CA HIS A 466 14.55 -14.83 -8.44
C HIS A 466 13.36 -14.50 -7.53
N HIS A 467 12.96 -15.46 -6.72
CA HIS A 467 11.89 -15.28 -5.74
C HIS A 467 12.34 -15.76 -4.36
N LEU A 468 12.31 -14.84 -3.39
CA LEU A 468 12.48 -15.14 -1.96
C LEU A 468 11.10 -15.17 -1.29
N VAL A 469 10.75 -16.30 -0.71
CA VAL A 469 9.48 -16.48 0.01
C VAL A 469 9.79 -16.66 1.50
N LEU A 470 9.26 -15.76 2.33
CA LEU A 470 9.32 -15.91 3.78
C LEU A 470 8.22 -16.89 4.24
N LYS A 471 8.65 -18.00 4.85
CA LYS A 471 7.76 -19.06 5.35
C LYS A 471 7.90 -19.22 6.87
N THR A 472 6.80 -19.55 7.53
CA THR A 472 6.79 -19.84 8.97
C THR A 472 7.73 -20.99 9.30
N HIS A 473 8.49 -20.85 10.40
CA HIS A 473 9.31 -21.88 10.96
C HIS A 473 8.62 -22.56 12.15
N GLY A 474 8.73 -23.88 12.27
CA GLY A 474 8.04 -24.65 13.32
C GLY A 474 8.38 -24.24 14.76
N GLU A 475 9.57 -23.67 14.99
CA GLU A 475 10.00 -23.12 16.28
C GLU A 475 9.76 -21.60 16.43
N GLY A 476 8.92 -21.02 15.59
CA GLY A 476 8.60 -19.58 15.54
C GLY A 476 9.54 -18.76 14.65
N GLY A 477 9.02 -17.63 14.17
CA GLY A 477 9.67 -16.77 13.20
C GLY A 477 9.56 -17.29 11.76
N TYR A 478 10.28 -16.63 10.85
CA TYR A 478 10.22 -16.92 9.40
C TYR A 478 11.61 -17.20 8.84
N THR A 479 11.68 -18.16 7.93
CA THR A 479 12.87 -18.49 7.14
C THR A 479 12.68 -18.13 5.69
N ALA A 480 13.77 -17.99 4.93
CA ALA A 480 13.73 -17.70 3.50
C ALA A 480 13.84 -18.97 2.68
N GLU A 481 12.89 -19.18 1.77
CA GLU A 481 13.00 -20.14 0.67
C GLU A 481 13.29 -19.37 -0.62
N ILE A 482 14.34 -19.72 -1.33
CA ILE A 482 14.78 -19.06 -2.54
C ILE A 482 14.55 -19.96 -3.74
N ARG A 483 14.00 -19.37 -4.82
CA ARG A 483 13.78 -20.02 -6.10
C ARG A 483 14.31 -19.14 -7.22
N GLU A 484 14.99 -19.71 -8.17
CA GLU A 484 15.29 -19.12 -9.47
C GLU A 484 14.09 -19.32 -10.40
N LEU A 485 13.70 -18.30 -11.19
CA LEU A 485 12.49 -18.31 -12.02
C LEU A 485 12.83 -18.43 -13.52
#